data_58aea97d0b587e5b2f99973201838de7
#
_entry.id   58aea97d0b587e5b2f99973201838de7
#
_cell.length_a   1.000
_cell.length_b   1.000
_cell.length_c   1.000
_cell.angle_alpha   90.00
_cell.angle_beta   90.00
_cell.angle_gamma   90.00
#
_symmetry.space_group_name_H-M   'P 1'
#
loop_
_entity.id
_entity.type
_entity.pdbx_description
1 polymer ?
#
loop_
_entity_poly.entity_id
_entity_poly.type
_entity_poly.pdbx_seq_one_letter_code
_entity_poly.pdbx_strand_id
1 'polypeptide(L)'
;MSTLVSSETKQSSFSSMFEAGSAADSNKFMIANVERLRILAILGIIWFHTEGAFGRSIGYAGLPVFIMIFCALSSRKSSPDDFVPFAKKKARRLLKPWLFWSIVYAVCIVLKRLIFGESISVHIAGFSILVGPRSHLWYLPFSFVCGLIVNLVHRRTARLSSTVTIPLSIAAGILCLFFCSLTMSSIRLPVPIPQWLFGLPGIPLGFAVGRVSFSLQGRLRRKYCLAIVLAVEGVCLLLFCLGYIYLVIPYSIAIVLVCVAFMSSRYSDAQLLKFSSLVYGIYLVHPLVGSLLYTAGIGALNPILMVCVVFLISSVTILILRKTPLRQFV
;
A
#
# COMPACT_ATOMS: atom_id res chain seq x y z
N MET A 1 -33.85 49.08 -18.80
CA MET A 1 -33.30 47.80 -19.34
C MET A 1 -32.03 47.37 -18.61
N SER A 2 -31.97 47.48 -17.27
CA SER A 2 -30.72 47.24 -16.47
C SER A 2 -30.92 46.42 -15.19
N THR A 3 -31.96 45.60 -15.08
CA THR A 3 -32.25 44.82 -13.86
C THR A 3 -32.25 43.30 -14.04
N LEU A 4 -32.02 42.79 -15.25
CA LEU A 4 -32.01 41.32 -15.54
C LEU A 4 -30.61 40.67 -15.55
N VAL A 5 -29.51 41.43 -15.62
CA VAL A 5 -28.14 40.87 -15.69
C VAL A 5 -27.57 40.48 -14.31
N SER A 6 -28.14 40.97 -13.21
CA SER A 6 -27.63 40.75 -11.85
C SER A 6 -28.06 39.41 -11.21
N SER A 7 -29.06 38.71 -11.74
CA SER A 7 -29.58 37.46 -11.14
C SER A 7 -28.86 36.20 -11.64
N GLU A 8 -28.43 36.18 -12.88
CA GLU A 8 -27.76 35.01 -13.44
C GLU A 8 -26.33 34.81 -12.88
N THR A 9 -25.61 35.91 -12.62
CA THR A 9 -24.26 35.84 -12.04
C THR A 9 -24.25 35.34 -10.59
N LYS A 10 -25.29 35.62 -9.80
CA LYS A 10 -25.42 35.11 -8.41
C LYS A 10 -25.78 33.62 -8.38
N GLN A 11 -26.58 33.15 -9.32
CA GLN A 11 -27.02 31.75 -9.35
C GLN A 11 -25.89 30.80 -9.82
N SER A 12 -25.02 31.25 -10.74
CA SER A 12 -23.84 30.47 -11.17
C SER A 12 -22.78 30.38 -10.08
N SER A 13 -22.59 31.41 -9.26
CA SER A 13 -21.62 31.37 -8.14
C SER A 13 -22.13 30.53 -6.97
N PHE A 14 -23.42 30.44 -6.73
CA PHE A 14 -24.00 29.63 -5.66
C PHE A 14 -23.97 28.13 -6.01
N SER A 15 -24.24 27.75 -7.26
CA SER A 15 -24.10 26.35 -7.72
C SER A 15 -22.66 25.87 -7.71
N SER A 16 -21.71 26.70 -8.12
CA SER A 16 -20.29 26.36 -8.09
C SER A 16 -19.73 26.19 -6.65
N MET A 17 -20.21 27.00 -5.69
CA MET A 17 -19.88 26.83 -4.27
C MET A 17 -20.48 25.56 -3.67
N PHE A 18 -21.69 25.18 -4.05
CA PHE A 18 -22.35 23.97 -3.58
C PHE A 18 -21.70 22.71 -4.15
N GLU A 19 -21.30 22.73 -5.44
CA GLU A 19 -20.54 21.66 -6.08
C GLU A 19 -19.14 21.53 -5.50
N ALA A 20 -18.45 22.62 -5.20
CA ALA A 20 -17.13 22.60 -4.57
C ALA A 20 -17.20 22.07 -3.13
N GLY A 21 -18.22 22.40 -2.35
CA GLY A 21 -18.47 21.85 -1.02
C GLY A 21 -18.74 20.34 -1.06
N SER A 22 -19.59 19.89 -1.98
CA SER A 22 -19.90 18.48 -2.19
C SER A 22 -18.69 17.67 -2.63
N ALA A 23 -17.83 18.20 -3.51
CA ALA A 23 -16.60 17.54 -3.94
C ALA A 23 -15.54 17.46 -2.83
N ALA A 24 -15.41 18.50 -2.00
CA ALA A 24 -14.51 18.52 -0.86
C ALA A 24 -14.91 17.50 0.22
N ASP A 25 -16.21 17.37 0.50
CA ASP A 25 -16.75 16.38 1.42
C ASP A 25 -16.60 14.95 0.87
N SER A 26 -16.91 14.72 -0.40
CA SER A 26 -16.68 13.43 -1.07
C SER A 26 -15.22 12.97 -0.97
N ASN A 27 -14.27 13.88 -1.10
CA ASN A 27 -12.84 13.56 -0.95
C ASN A 27 -12.45 13.21 0.49
N LYS A 28 -13.03 13.86 1.51
CA LYS A 28 -12.81 13.51 2.92
C LYS A 28 -13.33 12.10 3.23
N PHE A 29 -14.49 11.75 2.74
CA PHE A 29 -15.10 10.42 2.94
C PHE A 29 -14.30 9.29 2.30
N MET A 30 -13.84 9.49 1.08
CA MET A 30 -13.00 8.52 0.38
C MET A 30 -11.71 8.25 1.14
N ILE A 31 -11.08 9.28 1.72
CA ILE A 31 -9.86 9.13 2.52
C ILE A 31 -10.12 8.27 3.76
N ALA A 32 -11.27 8.41 4.43
CA ALA A 32 -11.60 7.60 5.60
C ALA A 32 -11.67 6.10 5.31
N ASN A 33 -12.29 5.71 4.19
CA ASN A 33 -12.36 4.29 3.81
C ASN A 33 -11.00 3.71 3.42
N VAL A 34 -10.16 4.52 2.76
CA VAL A 34 -8.76 4.15 2.48
C VAL A 34 -7.99 3.95 3.79
N GLU A 35 -8.20 4.78 4.80
CA GLU A 35 -7.53 4.63 6.10
C GLU A 35 -8.02 3.38 6.87
N ARG A 36 -9.32 3.05 6.82
CA ARG A 36 -9.84 1.77 7.35
C ARG A 36 -9.21 0.58 6.63
N LEU A 37 -9.12 0.65 5.31
CA LEU A 37 -8.51 -0.40 4.52
C LEU A 37 -7.01 -0.59 4.85
N ARG A 38 -6.28 0.50 5.14
CA ARG A 38 -4.88 0.41 5.61
C ARG A 38 -4.76 -0.33 6.94
N ILE A 39 -5.70 -0.11 7.87
CA ILE A 39 -5.74 -0.85 9.15
C ILE A 39 -6.03 -2.33 8.91
N LEU A 40 -6.99 -2.65 8.07
CA LEU A 40 -7.27 -4.04 7.69
C LEU A 40 -6.08 -4.71 7.00
N ALA A 41 -5.40 -3.97 6.13
CA ALA A 41 -4.23 -4.47 5.41
C ALA A 41 -3.07 -4.80 6.36
N ILE A 42 -2.78 -3.97 7.37
CA ILE A 42 -1.73 -4.29 8.35
C ILE A 42 -2.11 -5.48 9.23
N LEU A 43 -3.37 -5.61 9.63
CA LEU A 43 -3.86 -6.80 10.33
C LEU A 43 -3.68 -8.06 9.48
N GLY A 44 -4.00 -7.99 8.18
CA GLY A 44 -3.74 -9.08 7.24
C GLY A 44 -2.26 -9.45 7.15
N ILE A 45 -1.35 -8.48 7.11
CA ILE A 45 0.10 -8.72 7.08
C ILE A 45 0.58 -9.38 8.38
N ILE A 46 0.09 -8.94 9.55
CA ILE A 46 0.41 -9.59 10.82
C ILE A 46 -0.12 -11.03 10.83
N TRP A 47 -1.35 -11.24 10.34
CA TRP A 47 -1.95 -12.56 10.17
C TRP A 47 -1.08 -13.48 9.30
N PHE A 48 -0.61 -12.98 8.17
CA PHE A 48 0.30 -13.71 7.27
C PHE A 48 1.59 -14.17 7.99
N HIS A 49 2.12 -13.34 8.88
CA HIS A 49 3.34 -13.65 9.65
C HIS A 49 3.10 -14.49 10.90
N THR A 50 1.84 -14.72 11.29
CA THR A 50 1.49 -15.54 12.47
C THR A 50 1.52 -17.03 12.09
N GLU A 51 2.34 -17.80 12.79
CA GLU A 51 2.44 -19.25 12.60
C GLU A 51 1.12 -19.93 12.98
N GLY A 52 0.73 -20.99 12.27
CA GLY A 52 -0.51 -21.72 12.51
C GLY A 52 -1.79 -20.96 12.09
N ALA A 53 -1.70 -19.73 11.59
CA ALA A 53 -2.87 -18.99 11.15
C ALA A 53 -3.49 -19.62 9.90
N PHE A 54 -4.80 -19.89 9.96
CA PHE A 54 -5.56 -20.41 8.82
C PHE A 54 -5.67 -19.37 7.70
N GLY A 55 -5.58 -19.79 6.45
CA GLY A 55 -5.77 -18.89 5.31
C GLY A 55 -4.74 -17.75 5.23
N ARG A 56 -3.48 -17.98 5.59
CA ARG A 56 -2.39 -16.98 5.58
C ARG A 56 -2.29 -16.21 4.26
N SER A 57 -2.54 -16.89 3.13
CA SER A 57 -2.52 -16.29 1.79
C SER A 57 -3.53 -15.15 1.63
N ILE A 58 -4.65 -15.19 2.34
CA ILE A 58 -5.66 -14.12 2.37
C ILE A 58 -5.05 -12.87 3.04
N GLY A 59 -4.36 -13.06 4.16
CA GLY A 59 -3.68 -11.96 4.86
C GLY A 59 -2.59 -11.29 4.02
N TYR A 60 -1.94 -12.05 3.15
CA TYR A 60 -0.91 -11.53 2.24
C TYR A 60 -1.46 -10.50 1.24
N ALA A 61 -2.79 -10.48 0.99
CA ALA A 61 -3.45 -9.44 0.20
C ALA A 61 -3.26 -8.02 0.75
N GLY A 62 -2.94 -7.87 2.03
CA GLY A 62 -2.60 -6.57 2.63
C GLY A 62 -1.44 -5.87 1.94
N LEU A 63 -0.48 -6.60 1.37
CA LEU A 63 0.68 -6.01 0.71
C LEU A 63 0.33 -5.33 -0.63
N PRO A 64 -0.32 -5.98 -1.62
CA PRO A 64 -0.78 -5.30 -2.83
C PRO A 64 -1.80 -4.20 -2.53
N VAL A 65 -2.63 -4.33 -1.48
CA VAL A 65 -3.50 -3.23 -1.01
C VAL A 65 -2.66 -1.99 -0.68
N PHE A 66 -1.59 -2.11 0.12
CA PHE A 66 -0.72 -0.98 0.45
C PHE A 66 -0.06 -0.35 -0.78
N ILE A 67 0.44 -1.18 -1.70
CA ILE A 67 1.07 -0.70 -2.93
C ILE A 67 0.06 0.07 -3.78
N MET A 68 -1.13 -0.49 -4.01
CA MET A 68 -2.17 0.17 -4.80
C MET A 68 -2.65 1.47 -4.16
N ILE A 69 -2.89 1.49 -2.85
CA ILE A 69 -3.25 2.73 -2.13
C ILE A 69 -2.14 3.77 -2.28
N PHE A 70 -0.88 3.38 -2.08
CA PHE A 70 0.27 4.28 -2.19
C PHE A 70 0.37 4.89 -3.60
N CYS A 71 0.22 4.08 -4.64
CA CYS A 71 0.25 4.54 -6.04
C CYS A 71 -0.97 5.40 -6.38
N ALA A 72 -2.17 5.01 -5.93
CA ALA A 72 -3.41 5.77 -6.14
C ALA A 72 -3.34 7.18 -5.49
N LEU A 73 -2.90 7.26 -4.24
CA LEU A 73 -2.74 8.54 -3.56
C LEU A 73 -1.59 9.39 -4.15
N SER A 74 -0.56 8.75 -4.70
CA SER A 74 0.54 9.47 -5.37
C SER A 74 0.12 10.08 -6.71
N SER A 75 -0.90 9.52 -7.37
CA SER A 75 -1.48 10.05 -8.62
C SER A 75 -2.57 11.12 -8.42
N ARG A 76 -2.87 11.50 -7.15
CA ARG A 76 -3.96 12.42 -6.80
C ARG A 76 -3.75 13.85 -7.31
N LYS A 77 -2.52 14.30 -7.42
CA LYS A 77 -2.22 15.69 -7.79
C LYS A 77 -2.64 15.98 -9.23
N SER A 78 -3.18 17.16 -9.46
CA SER A 78 -3.52 17.65 -10.80
C SER A 78 -2.27 17.91 -11.66
N SER A 79 -1.17 18.32 -11.02
CA SER A 79 0.15 18.48 -11.65
C SER A 79 1.21 17.61 -10.96
N PRO A 80 2.12 17.00 -11.70
CA PRO A 80 3.22 16.25 -11.12
C PRO A 80 4.20 17.18 -10.41
N ASP A 81 4.76 16.70 -9.29
CA ASP A 81 5.84 17.40 -8.60
C ASP A 81 7.13 17.37 -9.42
N ASP A 82 8.01 18.36 -9.24
CA ASP A 82 9.35 18.31 -9.76
C ASP A 82 10.09 17.08 -9.26
N PHE A 83 10.76 16.37 -10.19
CA PHE A 83 11.30 15.04 -9.91
C PHE A 83 12.32 15.03 -8.76
N VAL A 84 13.27 15.96 -8.77
CA VAL A 84 14.36 15.96 -7.76
C VAL A 84 13.86 16.29 -6.35
N PRO A 85 13.08 17.37 -6.12
CA PRO A 85 12.49 17.64 -4.82
C PRO A 85 11.57 16.50 -4.35
N PHE A 86 10.78 15.92 -5.24
CA PHE A 86 9.93 14.78 -4.95
C PHE A 86 10.75 13.56 -4.50
N ALA A 87 11.79 13.20 -5.25
CA ALA A 87 12.67 12.07 -4.93
C ALA A 87 13.36 12.27 -3.57
N LYS A 88 13.92 13.46 -3.30
CA LYS A 88 14.52 13.79 -1.99
C LYS A 88 13.52 13.65 -0.85
N LYS A 89 12.29 14.16 -1.01
CA LYS A 89 11.22 14.04 -0.01
C LYS A 89 10.83 12.58 0.25
N LYS A 90 10.68 11.78 -0.82
CA LYS A 90 10.35 10.35 -0.70
C LYS A 90 11.50 9.55 -0.09
N ALA A 91 12.75 9.83 -0.47
CA ALA A 91 13.93 9.18 0.12
C ALA A 91 14.01 9.43 1.63
N ARG A 92 13.86 10.67 2.09
CA ARG A 92 13.84 11.00 3.52
C ARG A 92 12.73 10.26 4.27
N ARG A 93 11.56 10.07 3.65
CA ARG A 93 10.39 9.44 4.28
C ARG A 93 10.45 7.91 4.28
N LEU A 94 11.11 7.28 3.32
CA LEU A 94 11.11 5.83 3.12
C LEU A 94 12.48 5.21 3.36
N LEU A 95 13.56 5.76 2.78
CA LEU A 95 14.88 5.17 2.88
C LEU A 95 15.58 5.48 4.20
N LYS A 96 15.31 6.66 4.83
CA LYS A 96 15.86 6.98 6.14
C LYS A 96 15.32 6.04 7.23
N PRO A 97 13.99 5.80 7.36
CA PRO A 97 13.46 4.78 8.25
C PRO A 97 13.93 3.37 7.90
N TRP A 98 14.01 3.02 6.60
CA TRP A 98 14.52 1.72 6.16
C TRP A 98 15.94 1.46 6.67
N LEU A 99 16.86 2.44 6.53
CA LEU A 99 18.24 2.30 7.01
C LEU A 99 18.29 2.14 8.54
N PHE A 100 17.54 2.98 9.27
CA PHE A 100 17.47 2.91 10.73
C PHE A 100 16.97 1.53 11.20
N TRP A 101 15.85 1.06 10.67
CA TRP A 101 15.29 -0.23 11.06
C TRP A 101 16.16 -1.40 10.59
N SER A 102 16.88 -1.28 9.49
CA SER A 102 17.87 -2.28 9.08
C SER A 102 18.98 -2.42 10.12
N ILE A 103 19.47 -1.33 10.67
CA ILE A 103 20.47 -1.36 11.75
C ILE A 103 19.86 -1.99 13.02
N VAL A 104 18.65 -1.58 13.43
CA VAL A 104 17.98 -2.14 14.61
C VAL A 104 17.80 -3.64 14.47
N TYR A 105 17.29 -4.12 13.34
CA TYR A 105 17.12 -5.56 13.12
C TYR A 105 18.45 -6.32 13.05
N ALA A 106 19.49 -5.74 12.45
CA ALA A 106 20.82 -6.36 12.43
C ALA A 106 21.36 -6.54 13.86
N VAL A 107 21.28 -5.49 14.69
CA VAL A 107 21.68 -5.55 16.09
C VAL A 107 20.87 -6.60 16.86
N CYS A 108 19.55 -6.63 16.71
CA CYS A 108 18.69 -7.62 17.36
C CYS A 108 19.06 -9.07 16.95
N ILE A 109 19.37 -9.29 15.67
CA ILE A 109 19.79 -10.62 15.18
C ILE A 109 21.12 -11.04 15.79
N VAL A 110 22.11 -10.13 15.82
CA VAL A 110 23.43 -10.41 16.41
C VAL A 110 23.29 -10.72 17.90
N LEU A 111 22.57 -9.88 18.65
CA LEU A 111 22.34 -10.09 20.08
C LEU A 111 21.64 -11.44 20.34
N LYS A 112 20.60 -11.78 19.58
CA LYS A 112 19.92 -13.07 19.71
C LYS A 112 20.91 -14.23 19.52
N ARG A 113 21.74 -14.19 18.48
CA ARG A 113 22.73 -15.24 18.22
C ARG A 113 23.78 -15.37 19.32
N LEU A 114 24.27 -14.26 19.84
CA LEU A 114 25.20 -14.24 20.97
C LEU A 114 24.59 -14.86 22.22
N ILE A 115 23.32 -14.53 22.54
CA ILE A 115 22.63 -15.06 23.72
C ILE A 115 22.40 -16.57 23.62
N PHE A 116 22.05 -17.08 22.43
CA PHE A 116 21.75 -18.51 22.22
C PHE A 116 22.91 -19.32 21.70
N GLY A 117 24.13 -18.77 21.61
CA GLY A 117 25.34 -19.48 21.18
C GLY A 117 25.32 -19.89 19.70
N GLU A 118 24.50 -19.26 18.86
CA GLU A 118 24.40 -19.56 17.43
C GLU A 118 25.59 -18.93 16.66
N SER A 119 26.11 -19.61 15.63
CA SER A 119 27.17 -19.07 14.79
C SER A 119 26.72 -17.82 14.02
N ILE A 120 27.55 -16.79 14.00
CA ILE A 120 27.29 -15.54 13.27
C ILE A 120 27.77 -15.73 11.81
N SER A 121 27.01 -16.49 11.02
CA SER A 121 27.22 -16.50 9.56
C SER A 121 26.33 -15.44 8.92
N VAL A 122 26.89 -14.31 8.52
CA VAL A 122 26.18 -13.26 7.78
C VAL A 122 26.35 -13.54 6.30
N HIS A 123 25.37 -14.21 5.70
CA HIS A 123 25.31 -14.32 4.24
C HIS A 123 24.79 -13.01 3.66
N ILE A 124 25.68 -12.08 3.37
CA ILE A 124 25.37 -10.85 2.63
C ILE A 124 25.47 -11.19 1.14
N ALA A 125 24.40 -11.71 0.55
CA ALA A 125 24.29 -11.71 -0.90
C ALA A 125 24.07 -10.27 -1.37
N GLY A 126 24.73 -9.83 -2.46
CA GLY A 126 24.77 -8.43 -2.90
C GLY A 126 23.39 -7.75 -3.03
N PHE A 127 22.33 -8.49 -3.41
CA PHE A 127 20.95 -7.98 -3.45
C PHE A 127 20.26 -7.87 -2.08
N SER A 128 20.82 -8.51 -1.03
CA SER A 128 20.27 -8.44 0.33
C SER A 128 20.31 -7.03 0.91
N ILE A 129 21.15 -6.16 0.37
CA ILE A 129 21.23 -4.74 0.77
C ILE A 129 19.86 -4.05 0.60
N LEU A 130 19.11 -4.36 -0.47
CA LEU A 130 17.80 -3.75 -0.72
C LEU A 130 16.66 -4.33 0.14
N VAL A 131 16.89 -5.49 0.74
CA VAL A 131 15.91 -6.14 1.65
C VAL A 131 16.14 -5.71 3.09
N GLY A 132 17.39 -5.50 3.48
CA GLY A 132 17.80 -5.38 4.87
C GLY A 132 17.84 -6.74 5.59
N PRO A 133 18.14 -6.76 6.90
CA PRO A 133 18.30 -7.99 7.70
C PRO A 133 17.00 -8.79 7.90
N ARG A 134 15.86 -8.21 7.61
CA ARG A 134 14.53 -8.85 7.68
C ARG A 134 13.77 -8.65 6.38
N SER A 135 13.18 -9.73 5.90
CA SER A 135 12.54 -9.79 4.58
C SER A 135 11.45 -8.73 4.35
N HIS A 136 10.68 -8.33 5.39
CA HIS A 136 9.61 -7.35 5.24
C HIS A 136 10.11 -5.93 4.89
N LEU A 137 11.37 -5.59 5.20
CA LEU A 137 11.92 -4.25 4.95
C LEU A 137 12.07 -3.93 3.46
N TRP A 138 12.06 -4.94 2.56
CA TRP A 138 12.12 -4.73 1.11
C TRP A 138 11.04 -3.76 0.58
N TYR A 139 9.91 -3.69 1.28
CA TYR A 139 8.77 -2.88 0.88
C TYR A 139 9.10 -1.37 0.84
N LEU A 140 10.02 -0.89 1.67
CA LEU A 140 10.36 0.54 1.73
C LEU A 140 11.16 0.99 0.51
N PRO A 141 12.30 0.35 0.13
CA PRO A 141 12.99 0.66 -1.11
C PRO A 141 12.09 0.45 -2.33
N PHE A 142 11.27 -0.61 -2.35
CA PHE A 142 10.31 -0.85 -3.41
C PHE A 142 9.29 0.30 -3.51
N SER A 143 8.68 0.72 -2.40
CA SER A 143 7.74 1.85 -2.37
C SER A 143 8.39 3.17 -2.80
N PHE A 144 9.68 3.37 -2.51
CA PHE A 144 10.42 4.50 -3.03
C PHE A 144 10.47 4.48 -4.57
N VAL A 145 10.87 3.35 -5.15
CA VAL A 145 10.90 3.16 -6.61
C VAL A 145 9.50 3.30 -7.22
N CYS A 146 8.47 2.70 -6.62
CA CYS A 146 7.07 2.88 -7.03
C CYS A 146 6.68 4.36 -7.10
N GLY A 147 7.05 5.14 -6.07
CA GLY A 147 6.77 6.57 -6.04
C GLY A 147 7.43 7.32 -7.20
N LEU A 148 8.69 6.99 -7.53
CA LEU A 148 9.40 7.58 -8.68
C LEU A 148 8.75 7.20 -10.00
N ILE A 149 8.39 5.92 -10.19
CA ILE A 149 7.70 5.44 -11.39
C ILE A 149 6.36 6.17 -11.56
N VAL A 150 5.52 6.23 -10.51
CA VAL A 150 4.23 6.92 -10.57
C VAL A 150 4.39 8.41 -10.90
N ASN A 151 5.37 9.09 -10.31
CA ASN A 151 5.64 10.50 -10.63
C ASN A 151 6.07 10.65 -12.10
N LEU A 152 6.96 9.80 -12.60
CA LEU A 152 7.43 9.81 -13.98
C LEU A 152 6.28 9.54 -14.97
N VAL A 153 5.49 8.49 -14.72
CA VAL A 153 4.30 8.16 -15.53
C VAL A 153 3.33 9.33 -15.53
N HIS A 154 3.04 9.90 -14.36
CA HIS A 154 2.15 11.05 -14.24
C HIS A 154 2.66 12.25 -15.09
N ARG A 155 3.96 12.56 -15.04
CA ARG A 155 4.57 13.60 -15.85
C ARG A 155 4.42 13.35 -17.36
N ARG A 156 4.68 12.11 -17.80
CA ARG A 156 4.59 11.72 -19.22
C ARG A 156 3.16 11.69 -19.73
N THR A 157 2.21 11.34 -18.85
CA THR A 157 0.78 11.23 -19.20
C THR A 157 -0.04 12.46 -18.81
N ALA A 158 0.56 13.53 -18.30
CA ALA A 158 -0.14 14.74 -17.85
C ALA A 158 -0.97 15.40 -18.97
N ARG A 159 -0.54 15.29 -20.23
CA ARG A 159 -1.24 15.81 -21.40
C ARG A 159 -2.29 14.86 -21.96
N LEU A 160 -2.30 13.60 -21.53
CA LEU A 160 -3.25 12.60 -22.01
C LEU A 160 -4.56 12.68 -21.21
N SER A 161 -5.68 12.48 -21.89
CA SER A 161 -6.97 12.39 -21.23
C SER A 161 -7.06 11.18 -20.31
N SER A 162 -7.91 11.26 -19.29
CA SER A 162 -8.18 10.13 -18.39
C SER A 162 -8.78 8.94 -19.13
N THR A 163 -9.48 9.18 -20.27
CA THR A 163 -10.05 8.11 -21.10
C THR A 163 -8.98 7.27 -21.81
N VAL A 164 -7.78 7.79 -21.98
CA VAL A 164 -6.63 7.05 -22.54
C VAL A 164 -5.75 6.48 -21.42
N THR A 165 -5.46 7.28 -20.39
CA THR A 165 -4.52 6.86 -19.34
C THR A 165 -5.05 5.73 -18.47
N ILE A 166 -6.37 5.68 -18.20
CA ILE A 166 -6.98 4.65 -17.38
C ILE A 166 -6.89 3.28 -18.06
N PRO A 167 -7.39 3.06 -19.30
CA PRO A 167 -7.29 1.76 -19.96
C PRO A 167 -5.85 1.31 -20.16
N LEU A 168 -4.94 2.22 -20.52
CA LEU A 168 -3.51 1.89 -20.68
C LEU A 168 -2.90 1.39 -19.37
N SER A 169 -3.25 2.00 -18.24
CA SER A 169 -2.76 1.58 -16.93
C SER A 169 -3.35 0.25 -16.50
N ILE A 170 -4.62 -0.02 -16.81
CA ILE A 170 -5.26 -1.32 -16.57
C ILE A 170 -4.55 -2.40 -17.39
N ALA A 171 -4.35 -2.17 -18.69
CA ALA A 171 -3.67 -3.11 -19.57
C ALA A 171 -2.24 -3.41 -19.08
N ALA A 172 -1.49 -2.36 -18.68
CA ALA A 172 -0.16 -2.53 -18.10
C ALA A 172 -0.20 -3.36 -16.82
N GLY A 173 -1.19 -3.14 -15.94
CA GLY A 173 -1.36 -3.90 -14.71
C GLY A 173 -1.67 -5.37 -14.95
N ILE A 174 -2.55 -5.67 -15.90
CA ILE A 174 -2.90 -7.02 -16.34
C ILE A 174 -1.68 -7.73 -16.93
N LEU A 175 -0.95 -7.08 -17.83
CA LEU A 175 0.27 -7.64 -18.41
C LEU A 175 1.34 -7.92 -17.33
N CYS A 176 1.54 -6.97 -16.41
CA CYS A 176 2.43 -7.21 -15.27
C CYS A 176 1.99 -8.39 -14.42
N LEU A 177 0.69 -8.52 -14.10
CA LEU A 177 0.15 -9.62 -13.31
C LEU A 177 0.41 -10.96 -14.00
N PHE A 178 0.15 -11.03 -15.31
CA PHE A 178 0.35 -12.23 -16.12
C PHE A 178 1.84 -12.62 -16.17
N PHE A 179 2.72 -11.71 -16.61
CA PHE A 179 4.14 -12.01 -16.74
C PHE A 179 4.83 -12.29 -15.39
N CYS A 180 4.48 -11.56 -14.33
CA CYS A 180 5.02 -11.82 -13.00
C CYS A 180 4.59 -13.20 -12.48
N SER A 181 3.35 -13.62 -12.73
CA SER A 181 2.86 -14.95 -12.36
C SER A 181 3.64 -16.06 -13.07
N LEU A 182 3.84 -15.92 -14.39
CA LEU A 182 4.64 -16.86 -15.18
C LEU A 182 6.10 -16.92 -14.65
N THR A 183 6.73 -15.77 -14.50
CA THR A 183 8.14 -15.70 -14.10
C THR A 183 8.37 -16.30 -12.72
N MET A 184 7.52 -15.98 -11.74
CA MET A 184 7.66 -16.48 -10.36
C MET A 184 7.40 -17.97 -10.24
N SER A 185 6.64 -18.57 -11.16
CA SER A 185 6.37 -20.02 -11.17
C SER A 185 7.43 -20.80 -11.93
N SER A 186 8.11 -20.17 -12.89
CA SER A 186 9.05 -20.86 -13.78
C SER A 186 10.51 -20.75 -13.35
N ILE A 187 10.89 -19.71 -12.59
CA ILE A 187 12.28 -19.39 -12.29
C ILE A 187 12.47 -19.13 -10.79
N ARG A 188 13.46 -19.77 -10.19
CA ARG A 188 13.90 -19.46 -8.81
C ARG A 188 14.78 -18.21 -8.85
N LEU A 189 14.24 -17.10 -8.41
CA LEU A 189 14.92 -15.81 -8.39
C LEU A 189 15.47 -15.50 -6.99
N PRO A 190 16.65 -14.85 -6.89
CA PRO A 190 17.20 -14.44 -5.61
C PRO A 190 16.36 -13.28 -5.01
N VAL A 191 16.28 -13.25 -3.67
CA VAL A 191 15.66 -12.16 -2.91
C VAL A 191 16.45 -10.87 -3.20
N PRO A 192 15.81 -9.72 -3.49
CA PRO A 192 14.38 -9.38 -3.35
C PRO A 192 13.56 -9.48 -4.65
N ILE A 193 14.07 -10.05 -5.71
CA ILE A 193 13.41 -10.02 -7.03
C ILE A 193 11.99 -10.61 -6.97
N PRO A 194 11.73 -11.76 -6.32
CA PRO A 194 10.37 -12.29 -6.21
C PRO A 194 9.41 -11.33 -5.50
N GLN A 195 9.87 -10.66 -4.44
CA GLN A 195 9.06 -9.70 -3.71
C GLN A 195 8.74 -8.46 -4.56
N TRP A 196 9.70 -8.00 -5.36
CA TRP A 196 9.49 -6.87 -6.26
C TRP A 196 8.55 -7.23 -7.41
N LEU A 197 8.69 -8.42 -8.00
CA LEU A 197 7.76 -8.95 -8.99
C LEU A 197 6.36 -9.11 -8.42
N PHE A 198 6.26 -9.59 -7.16
CA PHE A 198 4.97 -9.65 -6.47
C PHE A 198 4.31 -8.28 -6.33
N GLY A 199 5.08 -7.22 -6.08
CA GLY A 199 4.55 -5.87 -5.92
C GLY A 199 4.26 -5.13 -7.23
N LEU A 200 4.94 -5.51 -8.32
CA LEU A 200 4.97 -4.76 -9.58
C LEU A 200 3.58 -4.50 -10.21
N PRO A 201 2.64 -5.47 -10.28
CA PRO A 201 1.30 -5.23 -10.84
C PRO A 201 0.50 -4.18 -10.07
N GLY A 202 0.78 -4.02 -8.78
CA GLY A 202 0.12 -3.02 -7.92
C GLY A 202 0.41 -1.57 -8.32
N ILE A 203 1.50 -1.30 -9.07
CA ILE A 203 1.87 0.06 -9.49
C ILE A 203 0.87 0.58 -10.53
N PRO A 204 0.73 -0.02 -11.73
CA PRO A 204 -0.20 0.47 -12.73
C PRO A 204 -1.66 0.30 -12.32
N LEU A 205 -2.04 -0.76 -11.59
CA LEU A 205 -3.40 -0.93 -11.07
C LEU A 205 -3.75 0.17 -10.06
N GLY A 206 -2.86 0.46 -9.12
CA GLY A 206 -3.05 1.55 -8.16
C GLY A 206 -3.11 2.92 -8.83
N PHE A 207 -2.27 3.16 -9.84
CA PHE A 207 -2.33 4.39 -10.65
C PHE A 207 -3.67 4.51 -11.37
N ALA A 208 -4.19 3.44 -12.00
CA ALA A 208 -5.49 3.41 -12.65
C ALA A 208 -6.62 3.77 -11.67
N VAL A 209 -6.67 3.10 -10.50
CA VAL A 209 -7.67 3.39 -9.45
C VAL A 209 -7.59 4.85 -8.99
N GLY A 210 -6.39 5.39 -8.81
CA GLY A 210 -6.19 6.79 -8.47
C GLY A 210 -6.73 7.74 -9.54
N ARG A 211 -6.42 7.50 -10.83
CA ARG A 211 -6.94 8.30 -11.94
C ARG A 211 -8.47 8.22 -12.03
N VAL A 212 -9.06 7.03 -11.89
CA VAL A 212 -10.52 6.87 -11.83
C VAL A 212 -11.12 7.66 -10.68
N SER A 213 -10.53 7.58 -9.49
CA SER A 213 -11.10 8.15 -8.27
C SER A 213 -11.03 9.68 -8.22
N PHE A 214 -9.96 10.26 -8.77
CA PHE A 214 -9.72 11.71 -8.72
C PHE A 214 -10.11 12.46 -10.00
N SER A 215 -10.28 11.76 -11.14
CA SER A 215 -10.68 12.39 -12.40
C SER A 215 -12.13 12.14 -12.79
N LEU A 216 -12.79 11.12 -12.23
CA LEU A 216 -14.16 10.74 -12.57
C LEU A 216 -15.08 10.84 -11.36
N GLN A 217 -16.36 11.08 -11.59
CA GLN A 217 -17.37 11.22 -10.53
C GLN A 217 -18.58 10.30 -10.74
N GLY A 218 -19.33 10.07 -9.68
CA GLY A 218 -20.63 9.43 -9.69
C GLY A 218 -20.67 8.08 -10.39
N ARG A 219 -21.59 7.93 -11.36
CA ARG A 219 -21.83 6.69 -12.10
C ARG A 219 -20.63 6.27 -12.94
N LEU A 220 -19.89 7.24 -13.52
CA LEU A 220 -18.75 6.94 -14.36
C LEU A 220 -17.60 6.32 -13.55
N ARG A 221 -17.30 6.89 -12.37
CA ARG A 221 -16.32 6.31 -11.43
C ARG A 221 -16.66 4.84 -11.12
N ARG A 222 -17.94 4.56 -10.78
CA ARG A 222 -18.37 3.20 -10.45
C ARG A 222 -18.20 2.25 -11.63
N LYS A 223 -18.56 2.66 -12.85
CA LYS A 223 -18.39 1.86 -14.06
C LYS A 223 -16.92 1.49 -14.29
N TYR A 224 -15.99 2.45 -14.17
CA TYR A 224 -14.58 2.18 -14.37
C TYR A 224 -13.98 1.32 -13.24
N CYS A 225 -14.36 1.53 -11.98
CA CYS A 225 -13.93 0.64 -10.89
C CYS A 225 -14.43 -0.78 -11.11
N LEU A 226 -15.68 -0.96 -11.51
CA LEU A 226 -16.21 -2.29 -11.84
C LEU A 226 -15.46 -2.92 -13.03
N ALA A 227 -15.16 -2.16 -14.07
CA ALA A 227 -14.39 -2.64 -15.22
C ALA A 227 -12.97 -3.09 -14.80
N ILE A 228 -12.30 -2.34 -13.90
CA ILE A 228 -11.00 -2.73 -13.34
C ILE A 228 -11.12 -4.08 -12.60
N VAL A 229 -12.11 -4.20 -11.71
CA VAL A 229 -12.33 -5.44 -10.96
C VAL A 229 -12.58 -6.60 -11.93
N LEU A 230 -13.52 -6.49 -12.84
CA LEU A 230 -13.86 -7.57 -13.78
C LEU A 230 -12.65 -7.95 -14.66
N ALA A 231 -11.87 -6.99 -15.12
CA ALA A 231 -10.68 -7.27 -15.93
C ALA A 231 -9.59 -8.01 -15.15
N VAL A 232 -9.33 -7.60 -13.90
CA VAL A 232 -8.33 -8.25 -13.04
C VAL A 232 -8.82 -9.65 -12.61
N GLU A 233 -10.10 -9.78 -12.20
CA GLU A 233 -10.67 -11.09 -11.81
C GLU A 233 -10.70 -12.06 -12.98
N GLY A 234 -11.01 -11.61 -14.20
CA GLY A 234 -10.94 -12.44 -15.40
C GLY A 234 -9.53 -13.00 -15.64
N VAL A 235 -8.50 -12.17 -15.46
CA VAL A 235 -7.10 -12.63 -15.56
C VAL A 235 -6.71 -13.52 -14.38
N CYS A 236 -7.15 -13.20 -13.18
CA CYS A 236 -6.93 -14.06 -12.01
C CYS A 236 -7.56 -15.44 -12.21
N LEU A 237 -8.78 -15.52 -12.74
CA LEU A 237 -9.44 -16.77 -13.05
C LEU A 237 -8.67 -17.56 -14.10
N LEU A 238 -8.23 -16.93 -15.20
CA LEU A 238 -7.39 -17.55 -16.21
C LEU A 238 -6.10 -18.11 -15.61
N LEU A 239 -5.38 -17.31 -14.83
CA LEU A 239 -4.14 -17.74 -14.17
C LEU A 239 -4.38 -18.88 -13.18
N PHE A 240 -5.49 -18.85 -12.45
CA PHE A 240 -5.90 -19.93 -11.56
C PHE A 240 -6.13 -21.24 -12.32
N CYS A 241 -6.86 -21.19 -13.44
CA CYS A 241 -7.07 -22.34 -14.31
C CYS A 241 -5.76 -22.90 -14.91
N LEU A 242 -4.77 -22.04 -15.11
CA LEU A 242 -3.42 -22.42 -15.57
C LEU A 242 -2.50 -22.88 -14.43
N GLY A 243 -2.96 -22.90 -13.17
CA GLY A 243 -2.19 -23.35 -12.01
C GLY A 243 -1.28 -22.27 -11.35
N TYR A 244 -1.37 -21.02 -11.77
CA TYR A 244 -0.55 -19.92 -11.24
C TYR A 244 -1.21 -19.23 -10.04
N ILE A 245 -1.20 -19.85 -8.86
CA ILE A 245 -2.00 -19.44 -7.69
C ILE A 245 -1.36 -18.31 -6.88
N TYR A 246 -0.03 -18.15 -6.92
CA TYR A 246 0.73 -17.34 -5.95
C TYR A 246 0.31 -15.86 -5.91
N LEU A 247 0.11 -15.20 -7.05
CA LEU A 247 -0.35 -13.80 -7.13
C LEU A 247 -1.88 -13.69 -7.19
N VAL A 248 -2.57 -14.73 -7.63
CA VAL A 248 -4.01 -14.71 -7.92
C VAL A 248 -4.81 -14.31 -6.69
N ILE A 249 -4.70 -15.06 -5.60
CA ILE A 249 -5.49 -14.82 -4.38
C ILE A 249 -5.23 -13.42 -3.79
N PRO A 250 -3.97 -12.99 -3.58
CA PRO A 250 -3.71 -11.65 -3.05
C PRO A 250 -4.22 -10.51 -3.94
N TYR A 251 -4.08 -10.62 -5.26
CA TYR A 251 -4.49 -9.55 -6.17
C TYR A 251 -6.00 -9.49 -6.41
N SER A 252 -6.68 -10.63 -6.48
CA SER A 252 -8.14 -10.71 -6.53
C SER A 252 -8.76 -9.99 -5.31
N ILE A 253 -8.38 -10.37 -4.10
CA ILE A 253 -8.86 -9.73 -2.88
C ILE A 253 -8.50 -8.24 -2.85
N ALA A 254 -7.26 -7.88 -3.18
CA ALA A 254 -6.78 -6.53 -3.07
C ALA A 254 -7.49 -5.57 -4.03
N ILE A 255 -7.73 -5.95 -5.29
CA ILE A 255 -8.38 -5.07 -6.27
C ILE A 255 -9.82 -4.76 -5.88
N VAL A 256 -10.56 -5.76 -5.39
CA VAL A 256 -11.94 -5.58 -4.91
C VAL A 256 -11.94 -4.61 -3.73
N LEU A 257 -11.12 -4.86 -2.70
CA LEU A 257 -11.07 -4.03 -1.50
C LEU A 257 -10.67 -2.58 -1.81
N VAL A 258 -9.66 -2.39 -2.67
CA VAL A 258 -9.20 -1.05 -3.04
C VAL A 258 -10.27 -0.31 -3.86
N CYS A 259 -10.88 -0.94 -4.85
CA CYS A 259 -11.96 -0.32 -5.63
C CYS A 259 -13.15 0.04 -4.74
N VAL A 260 -13.57 -0.85 -3.83
CA VAL A 260 -14.65 -0.58 -2.87
C VAL A 260 -14.32 0.61 -1.97
N ALA A 261 -13.10 0.68 -1.42
CA ALA A 261 -12.66 1.79 -0.57
C ALA A 261 -12.68 3.13 -1.31
N PHE A 262 -12.28 3.15 -2.59
CA PHE A 262 -12.26 4.35 -3.41
C PHE A 262 -13.62 4.73 -4.03
N MET A 263 -14.58 3.78 -4.09
CA MET A 263 -15.95 4.06 -4.53
C MET A 263 -16.87 4.53 -3.41
N SER A 264 -16.61 4.08 -2.18
CA SER A 264 -17.52 4.29 -1.06
C SER A 264 -17.36 5.68 -0.46
N SER A 265 -18.49 6.30 -0.13
CA SER A 265 -18.55 7.57 0.61
C SER A 265 -19.10 7.29 2.02
N ARG A 266 -18.29 7.33 3.06
CA ARG A 266 -18.75 7.26 4.47
C ARG A 266 -17.87 8.13 5.37
N TYR A 267 -18.45 8.58 6.48
CA TYR A 267 -17.92 9.55 7.44
C TYR A 267 -16.43 9.36 7.79
N SER A 268 -15.68 10.49 7.83
CA SER A 268 -14.34 10.51 8.40
C SER A 268 -14.44 10.78 9.91
N ASP A 269 -13.88 9.87 10.69
CA ASP A 269 -13.67 10.07 12.11
C ASP A 269 -12.22 10.56 12.34
N ALA A 270 -12.06 11.65 13.08
CA ALA A 270 -10.74 12.18 13.42
C ALA A 270 -9.89 11.17 14.22
N GLN A 271 -10.52 10.30 15.00
CA GLN A 271 -9.85 9.22 15.73
C GLN A 271 -9.29 8.18 14.76
N LEU A 272 -10.04 7.82 13.70
CA LEU A 272 -9.59 6.92 12.66
C LEU A 272 -8.30 7.44 11.98
N LEU A 273 -8.24 8.73 11.67
CA LEU A 273 -7.06 9.34 11.06
C LEU A 273 -5.83 9.29 11.97
N LYS A 274 -6.03 9.55 13.27
CA LYS A 274 -4.96 9.42 14.28
C LYS A 274 -4.45 7.98 14.34
N PHE A 275 -5.34 7.02 14.38
CA PHE A 275 -5.02 5.60 14.50
C PHE A 275 -4.34 5.07 13.22
N SER A 276 -4.87 5.37 12.06
CA SER A 276 -4.29 4.94 10.77
C SER A 276 -2.89 5.51 10.53
N SER A 277 -2.58 6.66 11.14
CA SER A 277 -1.23 7.22 11.09
C SER A 277 -0.17 6.31 11.72
N LEU A 278 -0.56 5.40 12.63
CA LEU A 278 0.34 4.43 13.28
C LEU A 278 0.70 3.26 12.36
N VAL A 279 -0.11 2.97 11.34
CA VAL A 279 -0.02 1.77 10.49
C VAL A 279 1.37 1.60 9.89
N TYR A 280 2.00 2.69 9.43
CA TYR A 280 3.36 2.65 8.90
C TYR A 280 4.39 2.19 9.94
N GLY A 281 4.32 2.74 11.14
CA GLY A 281 5.19 2.34 12.24
C GLY A 281 4.93 0.91 12.70
N ILE A 282 3.65 0.50 12.80
CA ILE A 282 3.26 -0.88 13.11
C ILE A 282 3.88 -1.85 12.09
N TYR A 283 3.82 -1.50 10.80
CA TYR A 283 4.46 -2.30 9.75
C TYR A 283 5.96 -2.50 9.99
N LEU A 284 6.67 -1.49 10.49
CA LEU A 284 8.10 -1.58 10.78
C LEU A 284 8.43 -2.44 12.01
N VAL A 285 7.57 -2.44 13.02
CA VAL A 285 7.84 -3.00 14.36
C VAL A 285 7.25 -4.40 14.54
N HIS A 286 6.12 -4.74 13.90
CA HIS A 286 5.39 -5.98 14.20
C HIS A 286 6.22 -7.28 14.10
N PRO A 287 7.19 -7.44 13.16
CA PRO A 287 7.96 -8.67 13.14
C PRO A 287 8.93 -8.79 14.32
N LEU A 288 9.41 -7.63 14.85
CA LEU A 288 10.23 -7.63 16.05
C LEU A 288 9.40 -8.07 17.26
N VAL A 289 8.21 -7.48 17.44
CA VAL A 289 7.26 -7.84 18.49
C VAL A 289 6.88 -9.31 18.39
N GLY A 290 6.51 -9.79 17.20
CA GLY A 290 6.19 -11.19 16.96
C GLY A 290 7.35 -12.11 17.35
N SER A 291 8.57 -11.81 16.88
CA SER A 291 9.77 -12.59 17.21
C SER A 291 10.06 -12.64 18.71
N LEU A 292 9.87 -11.53 19.44
CA LEU A 292 10.05 -11.47 20.88
C LEU A 292 9.02 -12.35 21.62
N LEU A 293 7.75 -12.29 21.21
CA LEU A 293 6.69 -13.12 21.80
C LEU A 293 6.93 -14.62 21.57
N TYR A 294 7.34 -15.01 20.35
CA TYR A 294 7.72 -16.40 20.05
C TYR A 294 8.92 -16.85 20.90
N THR A 295 9.94 -16.00 21.04
CA THR A 295 11.13 -16.32 21.87
C THR A 295 10.79 -16.42 23.35
N ALA A 296 9.79 -15.65 23.83
CA ALA A 296 9.29 -15.71 25.21
C ALA A 296 8.35 -16.91 25.47
N GLY A 297 8.17 -17.83 24.52
CA GLY A 297 7.30 -19.00 24.67
C GLY A 297 5.80 -18.71 24.50
N ILE A 298 5.44 -17.47 24.14
CA ILE A 298 4.04 -17.05 23.97
C ILE A 298 3.49 -17.43 22.57
N GLY A 299 4.32 -18.05 21.72
CA GLY A 299 3.94 -18.48 20.37
C GLY A 299 2.85 -19.56 20.30
N ALA A 300 2.54 -20.23 21.40
CA ALA A 300 1.46 -21.22 21.49
C ALA A 300 0.05 -20.63 21.59
N LEU A 301 -0.09 -19.30 21.64
CA LEU A 301 -1.40 -18.65 21.64
C LEU A 301 -2.19 -18.96 20.36
N ASN A 302 -3.53 -18.96 20.51
CA ASN A 302 -4.41 -18.97 19.35
C ASN A 302 -4.01 -17.88 18.35
N PRO A 303 -3.92 -18.17 17.05
CA PRO A 303 -3.47 -17.21 16.03
C PRO A 303 -4.22 -15.86 16.04
N ILE A 304 -5.53 -15.86 16.31
CA ILE A 304 -6.33 -14.62 16.43
C ILE A 304 -5.82 -13.77 17.59
N LEU A 305 -5.62 -14.40 18.75
CA LEU A 305 -5.13 -13.70 19.95
C LEU A 305 -3.70 -13.19 19.71
N MET A 306 -2.85 -13.99 19.06
CA MET A 306 -1.48 -13.59 18.70
C MET A 306 -1.47 -12.34 17.82
N VAL A 307 -2.31 -12.28 16.79
CA VAL A 307 -2.45 -11.08 15.93
C VAL A 307 -2.88 -9.86 16.73
N CYS A 308 -3.88 -10.01 17.60
CA CYS A 308 -4.36 -8.92 18.45
C CYS A 308 -3.25 -8.40 19.38
N VAL A 309 -2.51 -9.31 20.02
CA VAL A 309 -1.40 -8.96 20.93
C VAL A 309 -0.26 -8.28 20.19
N VAL A 310 0.18 -8.84 19.05
CA VAL A 310 1.24 -8.22 18.21
C VAL A 310 0.81 -6.83 17.74
N PHE A 311 -0.44 -6.69 17.27
CA PHE A 311 -0.96 -5.41 16.80
C PHE A 311 -1.03 -4.37 17.93
N LEU A 312 -1.52 -4.75 19.09
CA LEU A 312 -1.65 -3.87 20.26
C LEU A 312 -0.26 -3.42 20.77
N ILE A 313 0.65 -4.37 21.01
CA ILE A 313 2.01 -4.05 21.48
C ILE A 313 2.74 -3.18 20.45
N SER A 314 2.64 -3.49 19.16
CA SER A 314 3.23 -2.67 18.11
C SER A 314 2.67 -1.26 18.12
N SER A 315 1.35 -1.11 18.30
CA SER A 315 0.68 0.20 18.36
C SER A 315 1.18 1.03 19.55
N VAL A 316 1.25 0.42 20.75
CA VAL A 316 1.78 1.07 21.96
C VAL A 316 3.25 1.47 21.77
N THR A 317 4.06 0.57 21.21
CA THR A 317 5.49 0.85 20.91
C THR A 317 5.61 2.09 20.02
N ILE A 318 4.80 2.19 18.95
CA ILE A 318 4.83 3.34 18.06
C ILE A 318 4.37 4.62 18.76
N LEU A 319 3.35 4.54 19.61
CA LEU A 319 2.91 5.71 20.41
C LEU A 319 4.01 6.22 21.33
N ILE A 320 4.78 5.32 21.94
CA ILE A 320 5.93 5.67 22.79
C ILE A 320 7.05 6.29 21.92
N LEU A 321 7.44 5.62 20.82
CA LEU A 321 8.51 6.11 19.93
C LEU A 321 8.20 7.51 19.36
N ARG A 322 6.93 7.82 19.10
CA ARG A 322 6.51 9.15 18.64
C ARG A 322 6.71 10.27 19.65
N LYS A 323 6.83 9.95 20.93
CA LYS A 323 7.15 10.92 22.01
C LYS A 323 8.66 11.13 22.18
N THR A 324 9.50 10.41 21.45
CA THR A 324 10.95 10.46 21.50
C THR A 324 11.53 11.12 20.24
N PRO A 325 12.83 11.43 20.19
CA PRO A 325 13.52 11.87 18.97
C PRO A 325 13.42 10.86 17.82
N LEU A 326 13.09 9.59 18.11
CA LEU A 326 12.91 8.51 17.11
C LEU A 326 11.63 8.67 16.28
N ARG A 327 10.75 9.64 16.58
CA ARG A 327 9.53 9.93 15.81
C ARG A 327 9.74 10.09 14.31
N GLN A 328 10.95 10.46 13.90
CA GLN A 328 11.31 10.67 12.49
C GLN A 328 11.52 9.35 11.72
N PHE A 329 11.53 8.20 12.41
CA PHE A 329 11.76 6.87 11.84
C PHE A 329 10.51 5.96 11.93
N VAL A 330 9.36 6.51 12.44
CA VAL A 330 8.11 5.75 12.64
C VAL A 330 6.87 6.49 12.13
#